data_cd8b555c02d4bdf7ffac5292eec82746
#
_entry.id   cd8b555c02d4bdf7ffac5292eec82746
#
_cell.length_a   1.000
_cell.length_b   1.000
_cell.length_c   1.000
_cell.angle_alpha   90.00
_cell.angle_beta   90.00
_cell.angle_gamma   90.00
#
_symmetry.space_group_name_H-M   'P 1'
#
loop_
_entity.id
_entity.type
_entity.pdbx_description
1 polymer ?
#
loop_
_entity_poly.entity_id
_entity_poly.type
_entity_poly.pdbx_seq_one_letter_code
_entity_poly.pdbx_strand_id
1 'polypeptide(L)'
;NDMEKSENVMKSVLGDSFSTKVIRFPGGHMSWKTGDLDKVLEQDGYTYIDWNVLNGDAESNGRTVEQLINRLKETVTDLAGNDDVLVILMHDTDAKVTTAESLQQSIDYLKSLGYEFRTLK
;
A
#
# COMPACT_ATOMS: atom_id res chain seq x y z
N ASN A 1 -17.39 -15.83 1.61
CA ASN A 1 -16.92 -14.94 0.56
C ASN A 1 -15.39 -14.91 0.54
N ASP A 2 -14.75 -14.24 -0.44
CA ASP A 2 -13.27 -14.28 -0.55
C ASP A 2 -12.59 -13.43 0.54
N MET A 3 -13.25 -12.42 1.06
CA MET A 3 -12.75 -11.62 2.19
C MET A 3 -12.67 -12.46 3.48
N GLU A 4 -13.70 -13.24 3.78
CA GLU A 4 -13.69 -14.14 4.93
C GLU A 4 -12.60 -15.20 4.83
N LYS A 5 -12.37 -15.75 3.62
CA LYS A 5 -11.28 -16.69 3.38
C LYS A 5 -9.92 -16.05 3.64
N SER A 6 -9.71 -14.83 3.14
CA SER A 6 -8.46 -14.07 3.36
C SER A 6 -8.26 -13.76 4.84
N GLU A 7 -9.31 -13.32 5.54
CA GLU A 7 -9.25 -13.06 6.98
C GLU A 7 -8.92 -14.34 7.78
N ASN A 8 -9.52 -15.48 7.43
CA ASN A 8 -9.22 -16.75 8.07
C ASN A 8 -7.78 -17.21 7.87
N VAL A 9 -7.22 -17.01 6.65
CA VAL A 9 -5.81 -17.28 6.40
C VAL A 9 -4.92 -16.35 7.23
N MET A 10 -5.24 -15.07 7.30
CA MET A 10 -4.48 -14.12 8.13
C MET A 10 -4.57 -14.49 9.62
N LYS A 11 -5.75 -14.89 10.13
CA LYS A 11 -5.91 -15.36 11.52
C LYS A 11 -5.09 -16.61 11.81
N SER A 12 -4.97 -17.53 10.86
CA SER A 12 -4.17 -18.74 11.07
C SER A 12 -2.66 -18.45 11.26
N VAL A 13 -2.18 -17.30 10.79
CA VAL A 13 -0.77 -16.86 10.87
C VAL A 13 -0.57 -15.85 12.00
N LEU A 14 -1.50 -14.90 12.15
CA LEU A 14 -1.37 -13.76 13.07
C LEU A 14 -2.09 -13.95 14.39
N GLY A 15 -2.87 -15.02 14.52
CA GLY A 15 -3.67 -15.33 15.69
C GLY A 15 -5.14 -14.91 15.57
N ASP A 16 -5.99 -15.56 16.36
CA ASP A 16 -7.46 -15.41 16.28
C ASP A 16 -7.96 -13.99 16.59
N SER A 17 -7.16 -13.20 17.30
CA SER A 17 -7.47 -11.79 17.60
C SER A 17 -7.26 -10.84 16.43
N PHE A 18 -6.64 -11.31 15.35
CA PHE A 18 -6.46 -10.49 14.15
C PHE A 18 -7.80 -10.18 13.50
N SER A 19 -8.02 -8.93 13.16
CA SER A 19 -9.14 -8.48 12.36
C SER A 19 -8.74 -7.24 11.56
N THR A 20 -9.22 -7.14 10.34
CA THR A 20 -9.05 -5.94 9.51
C THR A 20 -10.33 -5.65 8.74
N LYS A 21 -10.64 -4.37 8.61
CA LYS A 21 -11.72 -3.85 7.78
C LYS A 21 -11.19 -2.94 6.66
N VAL A 22 -9.86 -2.88 6.54
CA VAL A 22 -9.21 -2.12 5.45
C VAL A 22 -8.78 -3.08 4.35
N ILE A 23 -9.19 -2.79 3.13
CA ILE A 23 -8.87 -3.57 1.94
C ILE A 23 -8.25 -2.69 0.86
N ARG A 24 -7.56 -3.29 -0.07
CA ARG A 24 -7.05 -2.64 -1.28
C ARG A 24 -7.48 -3.44 -2.51
N PHE A 25 -8.05 -2.75 -3.49
CA PHE A 25 -8.36 -3.37 -4.78
C PHE A 25 -7.07 -3.59 -5.59
N PRO A 26 -6.89 -4.77 -6.21
CA PRO A 26 -5.78 -4.98 -7.14
C PRO A 26 -5.82 -3.93 -8.27
N GLY A 27 -4.69 -3.23 -8.47
CA GLY A 27 -4.61 -2.14 -9.46
C GLY A 27 -5.33 -0.84 -9.06
N GLY A 28 -5.86 -0.75 -7.82
CA GLY A 28 -6.61 0.40 -7.31
C GLY A 28 -8.10 0.33 -7.61
N HIS A 29 -8.91 1.00 -6.78
CA HIS A 29 -10.37 1.02 -6.89
C HIS A 29 -10.83 1.52 -8.27
N MET A 30 -10.20 2.56 -8.81
CA MET A 30 -10.53 3.14 -10.11
C MET A 30 -10.36 2.20 -11.32
N SER A 31 -9.65 1.09 -11.14
CA SER A 31 -9.48 0.06 -12.19
C SER A 31 -10.70 -0.87 -12.32
N TRP A 32 -11.67 -0.75 -11.44
CA TRP A 32 -12.82 -1.64 -11.35
C TRP A 32 -14.15 -0.88 -11.49
N LYS A 33 -15.14 -1.55 -12.05
CA LYS A 33 -16.53 -1.08 -12.01
C LYS A 33 -17.21 -1.71 -10.80
N THR A 34 -17.03 -1.09 -9.65
CA THR A 34 -17.48 -1.66 -8.37
C THR A 34 -18.97 -1.52 -8.14
N GLY A 35 -19.60 -0.44 -8.65
CA GLY A 35 -21.06 -0.26 -8.62
C GLY A 35 -21.69 -0.51 -7.24
N ASP A 36 -22.49 -1.59 -7.16
CA ASP A 36 -23.15 -1.94 -5.89
C ASP A 36 -22.22 -2.60 -4.88
N LEU A 37 -21.01 -3.04 -5.28
CA LEU A 37 -20.04 -3.62 -4.37
C LEU A 37 -19.59 -2.61 -3.30
N ASP A 38 -19.41 -1.34 -3.66
CA ASP A 38 -19.02 -0.30 -2.72
C ASP A 38 -20.04 -0.16 -1.58
N LYS A 39 -21.33 -0.24 -1.91
CA LYS A 39 -22.42 -0.20 -0.92
C LYS A 39 -22.38 -1.42 0.01
N VAL A 40 -22.09 -2.61 -0.54
CA VAL A 40 -21.97 -3.83 0.27
C VAL A 40 -20.78 -3.75 1.20
N LEU A 41 -19.63 -3.24 0.71
CA LEU A 41 -18.44 -3.05 1.53
C LEU A 41 -18.72 -2.08 2.69
N GLU A 42 -19.35 -0.95 2.41
CA GLU A 42 -19.72 0.03 3.42
C GLU A 42 -20.69 -0.54 4.46
N GLN A 43 -21.72 -1.29 4.02
CA GLN A 43 -22.69 -1.97 4.91
C GLN A 43 -22.01 -2.99 5.83
N ASP A 44 -21.01 -3.71 5.33
CA ASP A 44 -20.23 -4.69 6.08
C ASP A 44 -19.09 -4.05 6.90
N GLY A 45 -18.99 -2.71 6.87
CA GLY A 45 -18.01 -1.92 7.60
C GLY A 45 -16.60 -1.99 7.04
N TYR A 46 -16.44 -2.38 5.77
CA TYR A 46 -15.14 -2.33 5.09
C TYR A 46 -14.86 -0.95 4.53
N THR A 47 -13.59 -0.56 4.59
CA THR A 47 -13.04 0.62 3.94
C THR A 47 -11.97 0.17 2.94
N TYR A 48 -12.00 0.71 1.72
CA TYR A 48 -10.89 0.51 0.80
C TYR A 48 -9.92 1.70 0.85
N ILE A 49 -8.65 1.41 0.56
CA ILE A 49 -7.60 2.41 0.49
C ILE A 49 -6.85 2.27 -0.84
N ASP A 50 -6.66 3.37 -1.52
CA ASP A 50 -5.73 3.50 -2.61
C ASP A 50 -4.46 4.21 -2.12
N TRP A 51 -3.59 4.64 -3.02
CA TRP A 51 -2.31 5.27 -2.71
C TRP A 51 -2.17 6.60 -3.44
N ASN A 52 -1.40 7.50 -2.87
CA ASN A 52 -0.99 8.77 -3.49
C ASN A 52 0.51 8.85 -3.74
N VAL A 53 1.28 7.86 -3.31
CA VAL A 53 2.73 7.75 -3.51
C VAL A 53 3.10 6.33 -3.90
N LEU A 54 4.13 6.14 -4.71
CA LEU A 54 4.69 4.84 -5.06
C LEU A 54 6.21 4.93 -5.27
N ASN A 55 6.90 3.79 -5.13
CA ASN A 55 8.33 3.69 -5.42
C ASN A 55 8.62 3.19 -6.85
N GLY A 56 7.59 2.88 -7.63
CA GLY A 56 7.72 2.44 -9.02
C GLY A 56 8.20 1.01 -9.22
N ASP A 57 8.18 0.16 -8.20
CA ASP A 57 8.62 -1.23 -8.30
C ASP A 57 7.78 -2.09 -9.26
N ALA A 58 6.53 -1.70 -9.51
CA ALA A 58 5.66 -2.32 -10.49
C ALA A 58 5.71 -1.69 -11.89
N GLU A 59 6.31 -0.50 -12.05
CA GLU A 59 6.37 0.19 -13.36
C GLU A 59 7.34 -0.49 -14.34
N SER A 60 8.38 -1.15 -13.83
CA SER A 60 9.30 -1.99 -14.62
C SER A 60 10.01 -3.04 -13.75
N ASN A 61 10.45 -4.11 -14.39
CA ASN A 61 11.25 -5.13 -13.71
C ASN A 61 12.72 -4.70 -13.60
N GLY A 62 13.40 -5.17 -12.54
CA GLY A 62 14.84 -5.01 -12.38
C GLY A 62 15.30 -3.58 -12.04
N ARG A 63 14.43 -2.74 -11.49
CA ARG A 63 14.85 -1.43 -10.96
C ARG A 63 15.85 -1.59 -9.84
N THR A 64 16.89 -0.76 -9.85
CA THR A 64 17.85 -0.67 -8.76
C THR A 64 17.26 0.03 -7.54
N VAL A 65 17.87 -0.17 -6.37
CA VAL A 65 17.51 0.56 -5.13
C VAL A 65 17.47 2.07 -5.38
N GLU A 66 18.50 2.61 -6.04
CA GLU A 66 18.58 4.04 -6.35
C GLU A 66 17.40 4.52 -7.19
N GLN A 67 17.02 3.76 -8.23
CA GLN A 67 15.87 4.09 -9.08
C GLN A 67 14.56 4.08 -8.31
N LEU A 68 14.38 3.13 -7.38
CA LEU A 68 13.19 3.06 -6.52
C LEU A 68 13.13 4.26 -5.56
N ILE A 69 14.26 4.63 -4.96
CA ILE A 69 14.33 5.79 -4.06
C ILE A 69 14.08 7.10 -4.82
N ASN A 70 14.65 7.26 -6.00
CA ASN A 70 14.42 8.44 -6.81
C ASN A 70 12.96 8.56 -7.23
N ARG A 71 12.33 7.44 -7.63
CA ARG A 71 10.91 7.42 -7.99
C ARG A 71 10.01 7.74 -6.80
N LEU A 72 10.32 7.22 -5.62
CA LEU A 72 9.62 7.58 -4.39
C LEU A 72 9.69 9.09 -4.14
N LYS A 73 10.88 9.69 -4.23
CA LYS A 73 11.07 11.14 -4.06
C LYS A 73 10.28 11.97 -5.05
N GLU A 74 10.29 11.58 -6.33
CA GLU A 74 9.48 12.22 -7.37
C GLU A 74 8.00 12.18 -7.03
N THR A 75 7.47 11.00 -6.67
CA THR A 75 6.04 10.86 -6.39
C THR A 75 5.61 11.57 -5.11
N VAL A 76 6.47 11.63 -4.10
CA VAL A 76 6.22 12.45 -2.90
C VAL A 76 6.12 13.93 -3.26
N THR A 77 7.00 14.42 -4.15
CA THR A 77 7.03 15.83 -4.54
C THR A 77 5.92 16.18 -5.53
N ASP A 78 5.73 15.35 -6.55
CA ASP A 78 4.94 15.72 -7.74
C ASP A 78 3.46 15.28 -7.61
N LEU A 79 3.19 14.14 -6.95
CA LEU A 79 1.83 13.60 -6.82
C LEU A 79 1.18 13.93 -5.48
N ALA A 80 1.90 13.75 -4.39
CA ALA A 80 1.38 14.04 -3.06
C ALA A 80 1.53 15.53 -2.68
N GLY A 81 2.51 16.22 -3.28
CA GLY A 81 2.74 17.64 -3.02
C GLY A 81 2.98 17.91 -1.53
N ASN A 82 2.03 18.63 -0.92
CA ASN A 82 2.07 18.93 0.51
C ASN A 82 1.02 18.14 1.29
N ASP A 83 0.67 16.94 0.85
CA ASP A 83 -0.30 16.10 1.54
C ASP A 83 0.20 15.74 2.95
N ASP A 84 -0.67 15.90 3.93
CA ASP A 84 -0.38 15.55 5.33
C ASP A 84 -0.33 14.03 5.53
N VAL A 85 -0.94 13.26 4.62
CA VAL A 85 -1.01 11.81 4.68
C VAL A 85 -0.49 11.19 3.39
N LEU A 86 0.52 10.34 3.52
CA LEU A 86 1.07 9.56 2.41
C LEU A 86 0.68 8.10 2.57
N VAL A 87 0.05 7.55 1.54
CA VAL A 87 -0.20 6.11 1.39
C VAL A 87 0.69 5.61 0.26
N ILE A 88 1.67 4.78 0.59
CA ILE A 88 2.74 4.38 -0.31
C ILE A 88 2.51 2.97 -0.82
N LEU A 89 2.45 2.81 -2.15
CA LEU A 89 2.36 1.51 -2.79
C LEU A 89 3.76 0.92 -3.00
N MET A 90 3.95 -0.29 -2.50
CA MET A 90 5.10 -1.16 -2.74
C MET A 90 4.63 -2.62 -2.84
N HIS A 91 5.50 -3.50 -3.35
CA HIS A 91 5.20 -4.92 -3.48
C HIS A 91 6.27 -5.76 -2.76
N ASP A 92 5.84 -6.84 -2.12
CA ASP A 92 6.65 -7.72 -1.26
C ASP A 92 6.80 -9.15 -1.81
N THR A 93 6.73 -9.30 -3.11
CA THR A 93 6.94 -10.60 -3.77
C THR A 93 8.42 -10.95 -3.89
N ASP A 94 8.75 -12.25 -4.05
CA ASP A 94 10.12 -12.74 -4.22
C ASP A 94 10.87 -12.07 -5.39
N ALA A 95 10.14 -11.60 -6.41
CA ALA A 95 10.72 -10.88 -7.53
C ALA A 95 11.10 -9.42 -7.22
N LYS A 96 10.78 -8.90 -6.04
CA LYS A 96 10.96 -7.49 -5.63
C LYS A 96 11.99 -7.32 -4.51
N VAL A 97 13.12 -8.05 -4.60
CA VAL A 97 14.20 -7.99 -3.60
C VAL A 97 14.72 -6.56 -3.42
N THR A 98 14.89 -5.80 -4.51
CA THR A 98 15.34 -4.40 -4.45
C THR A 98 14.35 -3.47 -3.73
N THR A 99 13.04 -3.80 -3.73
CA THR A 99 12.05 -3.08 -2.92
C THR A 99 12.35 -3.25 -1.44
N ALA A 100 12.59 -4.49 -0.99
CA ALA A 100 12.98 -4.77 0.41
C ALA A 100 14.30 -4.08 0.78
N GLU A 101 15.31 -4.12 -0.09
CA GLU A 101 16.60 -3.45 0.11
C GLU A 101 16.48 -1.92 0.18
N SER A 102 15.51 -1.34 -0.53
CA SER A 102 15.25 0.12 -0.54
C SER A 102 14.46 0.61 0.68
N LEU A 103 13.87 -0.30 1.46
CA LEU A 103 12.87 0.05 2.48
C LEU A 103 13.44 0.97 3.57
N GLN A 104 14.64 0.67 4.10
CA GLN A 104 15.24 1.49 5.14
C GLN A 104 15.52 2.93 4.65
N GLN A 105 16.06 3.08 3.44
CA GLN A 105 16.32 4.40 2.86
C GLN A 105 15.02 5.17 2.60
N SER A 106 13.95 4.47 2.19
CA SER A 106 12.62 5.06 2.01
C SER A 106 12.07 5.60 3.34
N ILE A 107 12.18 4.82 4.40
CA ILE A 107 11.76 5.22 5.75
C ILE A 107 12.55 6.44 6.24
N ASP A 108 13.87 6.42 6.10
CA ASP A 108 14.75 7.50 6.56
C ASP A 108 14.46 8.80 5.79
N TYR A 109 14.21 8.71 4.48
CA TYR A 109 13.82 9.86 3.66
C TYR A 109 12.49 10.46 4.16
N LEU A 110 11.45 9.65 4.33
CA LEU A 110 10.14 10.15 4.76
C LEU A 110 10.20 10.74 6.17
N LYS A 111 10.95 10.13 7.09
CA LYS A 111 11.20 10.70 8.42
C LYS A 111 11.96 12.04 8.35
N SER A 112 12.89 12.19 7.42
CA SER A 112 13.61 13.46 7.23
C SER A 112 12.69 14.60 6.78
N LEU A 113 11.55 14.26 6.16
CA LEU A 113 10.50 15.23 5.80
C LEU A 113 9.49 15.49 6.93
N GLY A 114 9.63 14.81 8.09
CA GLY A 114 8.77 14.98 9.26
C GLY A 114 7.58 14.03 9.32
N TYR A 115 7.46 13.05 8.40
CA TYR A 115 6.37 12.08 8.44
C TYR A 115 6.57 11.05 9.56
N GLU A 116 5.47 10.71 10.22
CA GLU A 116 5.35 9.59 11.15
C GLU A 116 4.68 8.39 10.50
N PHE A 117 5.12 7.18 10.87
CA PHE A 117 4.53 5.94 10.36
C PHE A 117 3.42 5.46 11.28
N ARG A 118 2.29 5.10 10.69
CA ARG A 118 1.12 4.57 11.40
C ARG A 118 0.54 3.37 10.67
N THR A 119 -0.18 2.52 11.40
CA THR A 119 -0.95 1.42 10.81
C THR A 119 -2.30 1.92 10.32
N LEU A 120 -2.81 1.30 9.25
CA LEU A 120 -4.20 1.47 8.80
C LEU A 120 -5.13 0.73 9.78
N LYS A 121 -6.17 1.42 10.21
CA LYS A 121 -7.18 0.86 11.13
C LYS A 121 -8.58 1.13 10.59
#